data_0382e1bc908389fa96ab156f65f954e3
#
_entry.id   0382e1bc908389fa96ab156f65f954e3
#
_cell.length_a   1.000
_cell.length_b   1.000
_cell.length_c   1.000
_cell.angle_alpha   90.00
_cell.angle_beta   90.00
_cell.angle_gamma   90.00
#
_symmetry.space_group_name_H-M   'P 1'
#
loop_
_entity.id
_entity.type
_entity.pdbx_description
1 polymer ?
#
loop_
_entity_poly.entity_id
_entity_poly.type
_entity_poly.pdbx_seq_one_letter_code
_entity_poly.pdbx_strand_id
1 'polypeptide(L)'
;MTAQALFDFSGAEVLVVGASRAGIGAAIARAFQDAGAGVVITGAEPEPAPEDRGRFPYVQLDVTDQDAVRGLAARTPRLDILVNCAAITARGEEMEPSFFEHVVNVNLHGTFRTALAFYPHLKASRGQLINIASMYATFGSPRNPAYGASKAAVQQLTRSLAIAWAGDGIRVNAVAPGFIVTQQSARSRSDPAHVAAVNLRTPMGRWGQPGDIAGPVLFLASNAAGFMTGTCLAIDGGYSIA
;
A
#
# COMPACT_ATOMS: atom_id res chain seq x y z
N MET A 1 -14.68 20.84 13.75
CA MET A 1 -13.59 19.90 14.08
C MET A 1 -12.28 20.68 13.99
N THR A 2 -11.38 20.52 14.96
CA THR A 2 -10.02 21.11 14.87
C THR A 2 -9.19 20.28 13.89
N ALA A 3 -8.14 20.87 13.28
CA ALA A 3 -7.23 20.13 12.38
C ALA A 3 -6.61 18.89 13.07
N GLN A 4 -6.29 18.97 14.35
CA GLN A 4 -5.76 17.86 15.14
C GLN A 4 -6.77 16.72 15.27
N ALA A 5 -8.07 17.01 15.43
CA ALA A 5 -9.12 15.99 15.51
C ALA A 5 -9.39 15.26 14.17
N LEU A 6 -8.97 15.84 13.04
CA LEU A 6 -9.11 15.22 11.72
C LEU A 6 -8.13 14.07 11.51
N PHE A 7 -6.97 14.09 12.17
CA PHE A 7 -5.88 13.12 12.05
C PHE A 7 -5.60 12.37 13.35
N ASP A 8 -6.54 12.37 14.29
CA ASP A 8 -6.49 11.56 15.50
C ASP A 8 -7.04 10.16 15.19
N PHE A 9 -6.18 9.15 15.32
CA PHE A 9 -6.51 7.75 15.13
C PHE A 9 -6.56 6.98 16.46
N SER A 10 -6.65 7.68 17.59
CA SER A 10 -6.77 7.04 18.90
C SER A 10 -7.96 6.07 18.95
N GLY A 11 -7.69 4.82 19.31
CA GLY A 11 -8.69 3.74 19.36
C GLY A 11 -9.05 3.12 17.99
N ALA A 12 -8.42 3.54 16.89
CA ALA A 12 -8.53 2.85 15.61
C ALA A 12 -7.59 1.64 15.56
N GLU A 13 -8.06 0.53 15.00
CA GLU A 13 -7.27 -0.67 14.74
C GLU A 13 -6.88 -0.73 13.26
N VAL A 14 -5.58 -0.78 12.99
CA VAL A 14 -4.98 -0.70 11.66
C VAL A 14 -4.19 -1.97 11.35
N LEU A 15 -4.43 -2.55 10.18
CA LEU A 15 -3.61 -3.62 9.62
C LEU A 15 -2.85 -3.11 8.39
N VAL A 16 -1.52 -3.18 8.44
CA VAL A 16 -0.67 -2.85 7.28
C VAL A 16 -0.08 -4.15 6.72
N VAL A 17 -0.59 -4.58 5.58
CA VAL A 17 -0.15 -5.79 4.87
C VAL A 17 1.04 -5.46 3.97
N GLY A 18 2.21 -6.06 4.24
CA GLY A 18 3.45 -5.79 3.50
C GLY A 18 4.29 -4.69 4.12
N ALA A 19 4.54 -4.76 5.42
CA ALA A 19 5.34 -3.80 6.19
C ALA A 19 6.56 -4.42 6.89
N SER A 20 6.97 -5.64 6.51
CA SER A 20 8.12 -6.33 7.10
C SER A 20 9.47 -5.73 6.73
N ARG A 21 9.57 -5.00 5.62
CA ARG A 21 10.81 -4.38 5.15
C ARG A 21 10.79 -2.88 5.33
N ALA A 22 11.98 -2.28 5.51
CA ALA A 22 12.13 -0.83 5.49
C ALA A 22 11.61 -0.25 4.15
N GLY A 23 10.51 0.48 4.20
CA GLY A 23 9.85 1.01 3.01
C GLY A 23 8.51 1.67 3.31
N ILE A 24 7.66 1.73 2.30
CA ILE A 24 6.37 2.43 2.36
C ILE A 24 5.47 1.87 3.47
N GLY A 25 5.30 0.53 3.53
CA GLY A 25 4.43 -0.10 4.52
C GLY A 25 4.87 0.18 5.96
N ALA A 26 6.17 0.05 6.25
CA ALA A 26 6.71 0.36 7.58
C ALA A 26 6.53 1.85 7.95
N ALA A 27 6.75 2.77 7.01
CA ALA A 27 6.54 4.19 7.25
C ALA A 27 5.06 4.52 7.53
N ILE A 28 4.13 3.88 6.82
CA ILE A 28 2.68 4.01 7.05
C ILE A 28 2.33 3.49 8.46
N ALA A 29 2.85 2.30 8.82
CA ALA A 29 2.59 1.72 10.14
C ALA A 29 3.05 2.64 11.28
N ARG A 30 4.26 3.20 11.17
CA ARG A 30 4.79 4.15 12.15
C ARG A 30 3.93 5.41 12.24
N ALA A 31 3.52 5.97 11.09
CA ALA A 31 2.71 7.18 11.07
C ALA A 31 1.33 6.97 11.72
N PHE A 32 0.67 5.83 11.52
CA PHE A 32 -0.57 5.49 12.22
C PHE A 32 -0.37 5.32 13.72
N GLN A 33 0.72 4.64 14.14
CA GLN A 33 1.04 4.50 15.56
C GLN A 33 1.31 5.85 16.22
N ASP A 34 2.08 6.71 15.56
CA ASP A 34 2.39 8.06 16.05
C ASP A 34 1.13 8.94 16.12
N ALA A 35 0.09 8.62 15.33
CA ALA A 35 -1.23 9.24 15.37
C ALA A 35 -2.23 8.55 16.33
N GLY A 36 -1.76 7.62 17.19
CA GLY A 36 -2.53 7.02 18.27
C GLY A 36 -3.24 5.71 17.95
N ALA A 37 -3.08 5.15 16.74
CA ALA A 37 -3.72 3.90 16.37
C ALA A 37 -3.04 2.67 16.99
N GLY A 38 -3.83 1.62 17.26
CA GLY A 38 -3.35 0.25 17.39
C GLY A 38 -2.97 -0.29 16.02
N VAL A 39 -1.70 -0.73 15.84
CA VAL A 39 -1.21 -1.16 14.53
C VAL A 39 -0.64 -2.56 14.59
N VAL A 40 -1.13 -3.42 13.69
CA VAL A 40 -0.54 -4.73 13.39
C VAL A 40 0.11 -4.67 12.01
N ILE A 41 1.28 -5.25 11.86
CA ILE A 41 1.98 -5.34 10.57
C ILE A 41 2.17 -6.79 10.11
N THR A 42 2.19 -6.99 8.80
CA THR A 42 2.48 -8.31 8.21
C THR A 42 3.52 -8.23 7.10
N GLY A 43 4.09 -9.36 6.76
CA GLY A 43 4.97 -9.53 5.61
C GLY A 43 5.35 -10.99 5.39
N ALA A 44 5.95 -11.28 4.24
CA ALA A 44 6.36 -12.64 3.90
C ALA A 44 7.63 -13.10 4.67
N GLU A 45 8.44 -12.14 5.14
CA GLU A 45 9.63 -12.41 5.92
C GLU A 45 9.27 -13.01 7.30
N PRO A 46 10.12 -13.85 7.91
CA PRO A 46 9.86 -14.42 9.23
C PRO A 46 9.81 -13.36 10.33
N GLU A 47 10.48 -12.24 10.16
CA GLU A 47 10.56 -11.13 11.11
C GLU A 47 10.50 -9.78 10.40
N PRO A 48 10.03 -8.72 11.05
CA PRO A 48 10.09 -7.37 10.50
C PRO A 48 11.51 -6.82 10.50
N ALA A 49 11.72 -5.69 9.82
CA ALA A 49 12.97 -4.95 9.83
C ALA A 49 13.46 -4.68 11.27
N PRO A 50 14.79 -4.68 11.54
CA PRO A 50 15.32 -4.54 12.90
C PRO A 50 14.77 -3.35 13.68
N GLU A 51 14.55 -2.22 13.01
CA GLU A 51 14.01 -0.99 13.60
C GLU A 51 12.54 -1.07 14.01
N ASP A 52 11.81 -2.09 13.53
CA ASP A 52 10.39 -2.30 13.84
C ASP A 52 10.16 -3.51 14.75
N ARG A 53 11.22 -4.26 15.10
CA ARG A 53 11.13 -5.37 16.04
C ARG A 53 10.68 -4.88 17.43
N GLY A 54 9.64 -5.51 17.95
CA GLY A 54 9.06 -5.14 19.25
C GLY A 54 8.26 -3.84 19.25
N ARG A 55 8.27 -3.08 18.14
CA ARG A 55 7.43 -1.88 18.02
C ARG A 55 5.99 -2.21 17.69
N PHE A 56 5.76 -3.21 16.84
CA PHE A 56 4.45 -3.66 16.41
C PHE A 56 4.24 -5.14 16.69
N PRO A 57 3.02 -5.59 16.97
CA PRO A 57 2.62 -6.97 16.74
C PRO A 57 2.87 -7.31 15.27
N TYR A 58 3.61 -8.41 15.02
CA TYR A 58 3.97 -8.87 13.69
C TYR A 58 3.38 -10.25 13.41
N VAL A 59 2.81 -10.42 12.21
CA VAL A 59 2.35 -11.72 11.73
C VAL A 59 3.00 -12.00 10.37
N GLN A 60 3.75 -13.09 10.28
CA GLN A 60 4.23 -13.56 9.00
C GLN A 60 3.04 -13.95 8.11
N LEU A 61 2.97 -13.38 6.91
CA LEU A 61 1.87 -13.59 5.98
C LEU A 61 2.35 -13.54 4.53
N ASP A 62 2.22 -14.65 3.83
CA ASP A 62 2.24 -14.68 2.38
C ASP A 62 0.82 -14.42 1.85
N VAL A 63 0.63 -13.32 1.14
CA VAL A 63 -0.68 -12.95 0.57
C VAL A 63 -1.13 -13.86 -0.58
N THR A 64 -0.25 -14.75 -1.06
CA THR A 64 -0.61 -15.78 -2.04
C THR A 64 -1.29 -16.99 -1.40
N ASP A 65 -1.10 -17.19 -0.10
CA ASP A 65 -1.76 -18.23 0.70
C ASP A 65 -3.13 -17.73 1.20
N GLN A 66 -4.18 -18.23 0.56
CA GLN A 66 -5.56 -17.84 0.85
C GLN A 66 -6.00 -18.27 2.27
N ASP A 67 -5.53 -19.42 2.73
CA ASP A 67 -5.92 -19.96 4.03
C ASP A 67 -5.21 -19.22 5.16
N ALA A 68 -3.94 -18.84 4.97
CA ALA A 68 -3.21 -17.97 5.88
C ALA A 68 -3.91 -16.60 6.03
N VAL A 69 -4.33 -16.00 4.90
CA VAL A 69 -5.06 -14.71 4.90
C VAL A 69 -6.40 -14.83 5.63
N ARG A 70 -7.19 -15.88 5.35
CA ARG A 70 -8.46 -16.14 6.06
C ARG A 70 -8.25 -16.41 7.54
N GLY A 71 -7.21 -17.19 7.86
CA GLY A 71 -6.85 -17.50 9.26
C GLY A 71 -6.46 -16.24 10.04
N LEU A 72 -5.77 -15.28 9.42
CA LEU A 72 -5.47 -13.99 10.05
C LEU A 72 -6.77 -13.20 10.31
N ALA A 73 -7.65 -13.10 9.31
CA ALA A 73 -8.92 -12.38 9.46
C ALA A 73 -9.76 -12.99 10.58
N ALA A 74 -9.87 -14.33 10.64
CA ALA A 74 -10.64 -15.03 11.67
C ALA A 74 -10.14 -14.77 13.12
N ARG A 75 -8.85 -14.44 13.28
CA ARG A 75 -8.25 -14.13 14.60
C ARG A 75 -8.21 -12.63 14.90
N THR A 76 -8.58 -11.78 13.97
CA THR A 76 -8.60 -10.32 14.14
C THR A 76 -9.95 -9.93 14.75
N PRO A 77 -10.00 -9.40 15.99
CA PRO A 77 -11.28 -9.12 16.64
C PRO A 77 -11.98 -7.88 16.07
N ARG A 78 -11.22 -6.90 15.61
CA ARG A 78 -11.70 -5.64 15.03
C ARG A 78 -10.68 -5.10 14.04
N LEU A 79 -11.17 -4.43 13.01
CA LEU A 79 -10.33 -3.68 12.07
C LEU A 79 -11.10 -2.45 11.57
N ASP A 80 -10.47 -1.29 11.66
CA ASP A 80 -11.01 -0.03 11.17
C ASP A 80 -10.36 0.38 9.84
N ILE A 81 -9.06 0.09 9.68
CA ILE A 81 -8.30 0.48 8.50
C ILE A 81 -7.44 -0.69 8.01
N LEU A 82 -7.62 -1.06 6.74
CA LEU A 82 -6.75 -2.00 6.03
C LEU A 82 -5.89 -1.25 5.03
N VAL A 83 -4.57 -1.43 5.10
CA VAL A 83 -3.62 -0.92 4.11
C VAL A 83 -2.97 -2.09 3.37
N ASN A 84 -3.24 -2.23 2.08
CA ASN A 84 -2.61 -3.23 1.21
C ASN A 84 -1.35 -2.65 0.56
N CYS A 85 -0.20 -2.96 1.13
CA CYS A 85 1.12 -2.52 0.66
C CYS A 85 2.00 -3.66 0.14
N ALA A 86 1.61 -4.93 0.35
CA ALA A 86 2.36 -6.09 -0.15
C ALA A 86 2.47 -6.05 -1.68
N ALA A 87 3.69 -6.05 -2.18
CA ALA A 87 3.97 -6.07 -3.60
C ALA A 87 5.41 -6.50 -3.89
N ILE A 88 5.59 -7.13 -5.04
CA ILE A 88 6.90 -7.48 -5.59
C ILE A 88 7.05 -6.95 -7.01
N THR A 89 8.28 -6.89 -7.47
CA THR A 89 8.66 -6.71 -8.88
C THR A 89 9.83 -7.64 -9.20
N ALA A 90 9.80 -8.26 -10.36
CA ALA A 90 10.90 -9.05 -10.93
C ALA A 90 11.55 -8.27 -12.08
N ARG A 91 11.99 -7.04 -11.81
CA ARG A 91 12.47 -6.07 -12.79
C ARG A 91 13.51 -6.68 -13.76
N GLY A 92 13.16 -6.71 -15.05
CA GLY A 92 13.96 -7.25 -16.13
C GLY A 92 13.69 -8.72 -16.43
N GLU A 93 12.90 -9.41 -15.59
CA GLU A 93 12.55 -10.83 -15.73
C GLU A 93 11.06 -11.02 -16.01
N GLU A 94 10.25 -9.97 -15.90
CA GLU A 94 8.79 -10.04 -15.99
C GLU A 94 8.23 -10.32 -17.40
N MET A 95 9.10 -10.46 -18.42
CA MET A 95 8.71 -11.00 -19.73
C MET A 95 8.64 -12.52 -19.74
N GLU A 96 9.20 -13.18 -18.74
CA GLU A 96 9.06 -14.61 -18.54
C GLU A 96 7.69 -14.91 -17.90
N PRO A 97 6.85 -15.81 -18.48
CA PRO A 97 5.47 -16.05 -18.01
C PRO A 97 5.38 -16.37 -16.51
N SER A 98 6.26 -17.19 -16.00
CA SER A 98 6.27 -17.57 -14.57
C SER A 98 6.47 -16.39 -13.63
N PHE A 99 7.36 -15.46 -13.98
CA PHE A 99 7.56 -14.23 -13.20
C PHE A 99 6.38 -13.29 -13.35
N PHE A 100 5.81 -13.18 -14.55
CA PHE A 100 4.61 -12.38 -14.79
C PHE A 100 3.47 -12.85 -13.88
N GLU A 101 3.16 -14.15 -13.92
CA GLU A 101 2.10 -14.76 -13.11
C GLU A 101 2.34 -14.57 -11.61
N HIS A 102 3.58 -14.77 -11.15
CA HIS A 102 3.93 -14.58 -9.74
C HIS A 102 3.72 -13.13 -9.28
N VAL A 103 4.17 -12.15 -10.06
CA VAL A 103 3.97 -10.72 -9.75
C VAL A 103 2.48 -10.37 -9.68
N VAL A 104 1.68 -10.86 -10.63
CA VAL A 104 0.22 -10.63 -10.64
C VAL A 104 -0.44 -11.32 -9.44
N ASN A 105 -0.03 -12.54 -9.10
CA ASN A 105 -0.58 -13.28 -7.97
C ASN A 105 -0.34 -12.57 -6.62
N VAL A 106 0.86 -12.04 -6.41
CA VAL A 106 1.15 -11.26 -5.19
C VAL A 106 0.42 -9.91 -5.22
N ASN A 107 0.64 -9.10 -6.27
CA ASN A 107 0.25 -7.69 -6.27
C ASN A 107 -1.26 -7.48 -6.42
N LEU A 108 -1.91 -8.26 -7.28
CA LEU A 108 -3.34 -8.12 -7.56
C LEU A 108 -4.17 -9.11 -6.75
N HIS A 109 -3.91 -10.41 -6.90
CA HIS A 109 -4.72 -11.41 -6.21
C HIS A 109 -4.51 -11.33 -4.69
N GLY A 110 -3.29 -11.07 -4.21
CA GLY A 110 -3.01 -10.84 -2.80
C GLY A 110 -3.80 -9.65 -2.24
N THR A 111 -3.80 -8.52 -2.94
CA THR A 111 -4.62 -7.35 -2.58
C THR A 111 -6.11 -7.69 -2.53
N PHE A 112 -6.62 -8.45 -3.49
CA PHE A 112 -8.02 -8.85 -3.51
C PHE A 112 -8.36 -9.85 -2.41
N ARG A 113 -7.51 -10.86 -2.16
CA ARG A 113 -7.70 -11.83 -1.06
C ARG A 113 -7.81 -11.15 0.30
N THR A 114 -6.87 -10.25 0.60
CA THR A 114 -6.88 -9.49 1.86
C THR A 114 -8.11 -8.60 1.96
N ALA A 115 -8.45 -7.87 0.90
CA ALA A 115 -9.65 -7.02 0.87
C ALA A 115 -10.91 -7.82 1.19
N LEU A 116 -11.12 -8.99 0.56
CA LEU A 116 -12.29 -9.84 0.80
C LEU A 116 -12.29 -10.48 2.20
N ALA A 117 -11.14 -10.95 2.67
CA ALA A 117 -11.07 -11.60 3.99
C ALA A 117 -11.40 -10.62 5.12
N PHE A 118 -11.01 -9.37 4.98
CA PHE A 118 -11.26 -8.33 5.98
C PHE A 118 -12.52 -7.48 5.71
N TYR A 119 -13.25 -7.72 4.61
CA TYR A 119 -14.51 -7.03 4.32
C TYR A 119 -15.52 -7.06 5.49
N PRO A 120 -15.77 -8.20 6.17
CA PRO A 120 -16.71 -8.22 7.29
C PRO A 120 -16.31 -7.27 8.44
N HIS A 121 -15.01 -7.15 8.72
CA HIS A 121 -14.50 -6.25 9.76
C HIS A 121 -14.67 -4.79 9.36
N LEU A 122 -14.28 -4.44 8.12
CA LEU A 122 -14.46 -3.10 7.58
C LEU A 122 -15.92 -2.68 7.52
N LYS A 123 -16.83 -3.63 7.20
CA LYS A 123 -18.27 -3.40 7.24
C LYS A 123 -18.78 -3.11 8.65
N ALA A 124 -18.35 -3.90 9.62
CA ALA A 124 -18.73 -3.72 11.02
C ALA A 124 -18.27 -2.36 11.59
N SER A 125 -17.09 -1.90 11.21
CA SER A 125 -16.51 -0.61 11.66
C SER A 125 -16.89 0.58 10.77
N ARG A 126 -17.50 0.36 9.59
CA ARG A 126 -17.62 1.36 8.51
C ARG A 126 -16.26 1.95 8.15
N GLY A 127 -15.29 1.07 8.05
CA GLY A 127 -13.88 1.38 7.97
C GLY A 127 -13.37 1.81 6.60
N GLN A 128 -12.04 1.73 6.42
CA GLN A 128 -11.38 2.18 5.21
C GLN A 128 -10.41 1.13 4.68
N LEU A 129 -10.37 1.01 3.34
CA LEU A 129 -9.35 0.25 2.61
C LEU A 129 -8.49 1.21 1.81
N ILE A 130 -7.18 1.16 2.03
CA ILE A 130 -6.19 1.91 1.26
C ILE A 130 -5.28 0.94 0.51
N ASN A 131 -5.28 1.02 -0.81
CA ASN A 131 -4.42 0.20 -1.66
C ASN A 131 -3.21 1.00 -2.13
N ILE A 132 -2.04 0.35 -2.23
CA ILE A 132 -0.84 0.96 -2.81
C ILE A 132 -0.75 0.54 -4.28
N ALA A 133 -1.13 1.47 -5.16
CA ALA A 133 -0.94 1.39 -6.61
C ALA A 133 0.50 1.79 -7.01
N SER A 134 0.68 2.45 -8.13
CA SER A 134 1.96 3.01 -8.61
C SER A 134 1.71 3.97 -9.76
N MET A 135 2.62 4.91 -10.02
CA MET A 135 2.64 5.65 -11.29
C MET A 135 2.77 4.71 -12.52
N TYR A 136 3.38 3.54 -12.36
CA TYR A 136 3.44 2.52 -13.42
C TYR A 136 2.06 1.92 -13.78
N ALA A 137 1.01 2.23 -13.04
CA ALA A 137 -0.36 1.97 -13.45
C ALA A 137 -0.79 2.80 -14.69
N THR A 138 -0.09 3.92 -14.95
CA THR A 138 -0.37 4.86 -16.05
C THR A 138 0.71 4.84 -17.11
N PHE A 139 1.98 4.62 -16.71
CA PHE A 139 3.13 4.64 -17.62
C PHE A 139 3.63 3.25 -17.94
N GLY A 140 3.98 3.03 -19.21
CA GLY A 140 4.68 1.81 -19.61
C GLY A 140 6.09 1.75 -19.03
N SER A 141 6.52 0.54 -18.69
CA SER A 141 7.90 0.24 -18.33
C SER A 141 8.36 -1.00 -19.08
N PRO A 142 9.43 -0.91 -19.88
CA PRO A 142 9.93 -2.07 -20.62
C PRO A 142 10.53 -3.16 -19.72
N ARG A 143 10.79 -2.85 -18.45
CA ARG A 143 11.41 -3.77 -17.49
C ARG A 143 10.44 -4.31 -16.45
N ASN A 144 9.20 -3.77 -16.37
CA ASN A 144 8.24 -4.09 -15.31
C ASN A 144 6.80 -4.25 -15.87
N PRO A 145 6.56 -5.06 -16.93
CA PRO A 145 5.23 -5.15 -17.54
C PRO A 145 4.18 -5.76 -16.60
N ALA A 146 4.54 -6.81 -15.86
CA ALA A 146 3.64 -7.44 -14.89
C ALA A 146 3.33 -6.51 -13.71
N TYR A 147 4.36 -5.83 -13.19
CA TYR A 147 4.18 -4.86 -12.11
C TYR A 147 3.23 -3.74 -12.54
N GLY A 148 3.48 -3.11 -13.69
CA GLY A 148 2.63 -2.06 -14.23
C GLY A 148 1.18 -2.53 -14.43
N ALA A 149 1.00 -3.66 -15.10
CA ALA A 149 -0.32 -4.26 -15.31
C ALA A 149 -1.04 -4.56 -13.99
N SER A 150 -0.34 -5.17 -13.01
CA SER A 150 -0.92 -5.46 -11.69
C SER A 150 -1.33 -4.20 -10.93
N LYS A 151 -0.54 -3.12 -11.01
CA LYS A 151 -0.86 -1.85 -10.33
C LYS A 151 -1.97 -1.07 -11.01
N ALA A 152 -2.12 -1.17 -12.33
CA ALA A 152 -3.28 -0.68 -13.07
C ALA A 152 -4.56 -1.43 -12.67
N ALA A 153 -4.46 -2.76 -12.55
CA ALA A 153 -5.56 -3.58 -12.08
C ALA A 153 -5.96 -3.26 -10.62
N VAL A 154 -5.00 -3.01 -9.72
CA VAL A 154 -5.27 -2.56 -8.35
C VAL A 154 -5.99 -1.20 -8.33
N GLN A 155 -5.64 -0.28 -9.23
CA GLN A 155 -6.34 0.99 -9.38
C GLN A 155 -7.80 0.79 -9.78
N GLN A 156 -8.06 -0.08 -10.75
CA GLN A 156 -9.42 -0.39 -11.18
C GLN A 156 -10.19 -1.19 -10.13
N LEU A 157 -9.55 -2.14 -9.45
CA LEU A 157 -10.12 -2.86 -8.31
C LEU A 157 -10.57 -1.91 -7.21
N THR A 158 -9.77 -0.90 -6.89
CA THR A 158 -10.10 0.15 -5.91
C THR A 158 -11.43 0.83 -6.26
N ARG A 159 -11.63 1.23 -7.52
CA ARG A 159 -12.89 1.84 -7.98
C ARG A 159 -14.07 0.90 -7.86
N SER A 160 -13.89 -0.36 -8.27
CA SER A 160 -14.95 -1.36 -8.22
C SER A 160 -15.38 -1.67 -6.78
N LEU A 161 -14.42 -1.85 -5.87
CA LEU A 161 -14.71 -2.09 -4.46
C LEU A 161 -15.31 -0.84 -3.77
N ALA A 162 -14.90 0.36 -4.16
CA ALA A 162 -15.48 1.61 -3.67
C ALA A 162 -16.99 1.69 -3.97
N ILE A 163 -17.37 1.34 -5.20
CA ILE A 163 -18.80 1.32 -5.59
C ILE A 163 -19.55 0.20 -4.84
N ALA A 164 -18.97 -1.00 -4.80
CA ALA A 164 -19.60 -2.16 -4.20
C ALA A 164 -19.84 -2.01 -2.69
N TRP A 165 -18.96 -1.31 -1.98
CA TRP A 165 -18.96 -1.26 -0.52
C TRP A 165 -19.41 0.09 0.06
N ALA A 166 -19.71 1.08 -0.79
CA ALA A 166 -20.18 2.40 -0.34
C ALA A 166 -21.46 2.31 0.49
N GLY A 167 -22.41 1.43 0.12
CA GLY A 167 -23.65 1.20 0.87
C GLY A 167 -23.43 0.64 2.27
N ASP A 168 -22.29 -0.02 2.52
CA ASP A 168 -21.88 -0.50 3.84
C ASP A 168 -21.12 0.56 4.66
N GLY A 169 -20.93 1.76 4.11
CA GLY A 169 -20.20 2.86 4.74
C GLY A 169 -18.68 2.73 4.63
N ILE A 170 -18.17 1.78 3.84
CA ILE A 170 -16.72 1.57 3.63
C ILE A 170 -16.21 2.52 2.55
N ARG A 171 -15.11 3.21 2.81
CA ARG A 171 -14.38 3.97 1.79
C ARG A 171 -13.18 3.16 1.29
N VAL A 172 -12.98 3.13 -0.02
CA VAL A 172 -11.88 2.41 -0.66
C VAL A 172 -11.12 3.37 -1.57
N ASN A 173 -9.86 3.64 -1.24
CA ASN A 173 -9.02 4.56 -2.00
C ASN A 173 -7.64 3.95 -2.28
N ALA A 174 -6.87 4.59 -3.12
CA ALA A 174 -5.51 4.21 -3.41
C ALA A 174 -4.56 5.41 -3.42
N VAL A 175 -3.29 5.14 -3.25
CA VAL A 175 -2.20 6.07 -3.58
C VAL A 175 -1.34 5.46 -4.68
N ALA A 176 -0.80 6.30 -5.56
CA ALA A 176 0.11 5.93 -6.63
C ALA A 176 1.49 6.59 -6.40
N PRO A 177 2.39 5.92 -5.69
CA PRO A 177 3.75 6.43 -5.48
C PRO A 177 4.53 6.54 -6.78
N GLY A 178 5.40 7.56 -6.87
CA GLY A 178 6.45 7.66 -7.85
C GLY A 178 7.68 6.83 -7.51
N PHE A 179 8.86 7.35 -7.79
CA PHE A 179 10.13 6.73 -7.39
C PHE A 179 10.42 7.03 -5.92
N ILE A 180 10.31 6.00 -5.07
CA ILE A 180 10.50 6.10 -3.61
C ILE A 180 11.75 5.31 -3.19
N VAL A 181 12.53 5.87 -2.27
CA VAL A 181 13.70 5.24 -1.67
C VAL A 181 13.23 4.12 -0.74
N THR A 182 13.34 2.87 -1.18
CA THR A 182 12.97 1.66 -0.44
C THR A 182 14.00 0.57 -0.65
N GLN A 183 13.91 -0.53 0.10
CA GLN A 183 14.73 -1.72 -0.18
C GLN A 183 14.40 -2.29 -1.56
N GLN A 184 13.14 -2.31 -1.98
CA GLN A 184 12.71 -2.80 -3.30
C GLN A 184 13.34 -1.97 -4.45
N SER A 185 13.54 -0.67 -4.27
CA SER A 185 14.16 0.21 -5.28
C SER A 185 15.69 0.22 -5.25
N ALA A 186 16.34 -0.51 -4.34
CA ALA A 186 17.80 -0.47 -4.16
C ALA A 186 18.56 -0.78 -5.46
N ARG A 187 18.15 -1.83 -6.21
CA ARG A 187 18.76 -2.18 -7.50
C ARG A 187 18.63 -1.06 -8.54
N SER A 188 17.52 -0.33 -8.54
CA SER A 188 17.33 0.82 -9.46
C SER A 188 18.18 2.01 -9.06
N ARG A 189 18.41 2.20 -7.77
CA ARG A 189 19.21 3.31 -7.22
C ARG A 189 20.72 3.07 -7.28
N SER A 190 21.17 1.83 -7.52
CA SER A 190 22.59 1.56 -7.74
C SER A 190 23.11 1.99 -9.12
N ASP A 191 22.22 2.43 -10.01
CA ASP A 191 22.59 2.99 -11.31
C ASP A 191 22.50 4.54 -11.26
N PRO A 192 23.65 5.25 -11.18
CA PRO A 192 23.67 6.72 -11.10
C PRO A 192 23.03 7.41 -12.30
N ALA A 193 23.15 6.82 -13.50
CA ALA A 193 22.52 7.37 -14.71
C ALA A 193 21.00 7.29 -14.63
N HIS A 194 20.46 6.18 -14.12
CA HIS A 194 19.03 6.04 -13.88
C HIS A 194 18.54 7.03 -12.80
N VAL A 195 19.29 7.18 -11.71
CA VAL A 195 18.94 8.16 -10.65
C VAL A 195 18.90 9.58 -11.22
N ALA A 196 19.92 9.98 -12.02
CA ALA A 196 19.96 11.29 -12.64
C ALA A 196 18.77 11.51 -13.61
N ALA A 197 18.44 10.51 -14.44
CA ALA A 197 17.31 10.58 -15.35
C ALA A 197 15.96 10.72 -14.63
N VAL A 198 15.78 9.99 -13.53
CA VAL A 198 14.57 10.10 -12.67
C VAL A 198 14.48 11.50 -12.05
N ASN A 199 15.57 12.01 -11.48
CA ASN A 199 15.60 13.33 -10.85
C ASN A 199 15.34 14.44 -11.88
N LEU A 200 15.90 14.32 -13.08
CA LEU A 200 15.69 15.30 -14.17
C LEU A 200 14.22 15.37 -14.62
N ARG A 201 13.57 14.22 -14.71
CA ARG A 201 12.15 14.15 -15.10
C ARG A 201 11.19 14.51 -13.97
N THR A 202 11.60 14.35 -12.71
CA THR A 202 10.75 14.66 -11.55
C THR A 202 10.80 16.16 -11.29
N PRO A 203 9.70 16.93 -11.40
CA PRO A 203 9.72 18.38 -11.12
C PRO A 203 10.28 18.77 -9.75
N MET A 204 10.04 17.94 -8.73
CA MET A 204 10.62 18.14 -7.39
C MET A 204 12.10 17.75 -7.30
N GLY A 205 12.73 17.29 -8.38
CA GLY A 205 14.18 17.06 -8.51
C GLY A 205 14.75 15.93 -7.65
N ARG A 206 13.92 15.10 -7.06
CA ARG A 206 14.36 14.05 -6.13
C ARG A 206 13.49 12.80 -6.17
N TRP A 207 14.03 11.70 -5.68
CA TRP A 207 13.25 10.57 -5.24
C TRP A 207 12.47 10.92 -3.98
N GLY A 208 11.26 10.39 -3.85
CA GLY A 208 10.48 10.48 -2.62
C GLY A 208 11.06 9.60 -1.53
N GLN A 209 10.73 9.91 -0.28
CA GLN A 209 10.99 9.08 0.89
C GLN A 209 9.71 8.31 1.27
N PRO A 210 9.80 7.18 1.98
CA PRO A 210 8.62 6.47 2.47
C PRO A 210 7.65 7.35 3.27
N GLY A 211 8.16 8.33 4.02
CA GLY A 211 7.36 9.32 4.75
C GLY A 211 6.52 10.23 3.85
N ASP A 212 6.97 10.51 2.61
CA ASP A 212 6.18 11.30 1.65
C ASP A 212 4.86 10.59 1.28
N ILE A 213 4.79 9.25 1.43
CA ILE A 213 3.60 8.44 1.16
C ILE A 213 2.73 8.29 2.40
N ALA A 214 3.31 8.23 3.59
CA ALA A 214 2.58 7.97 4.83
C ALA A 214 1.53 9.05 5.13
N GLY A 215 1.88 10.33 5.02
CA GLY A 215 0.96 11.44 5.26
C GLY A 215 -0.31 11.39 4.40
N PRO A 216 -0.20 11.29 3.06
CA PRO A 216 -1.37 11.10 2.18
C PRO A 216 -2.21 9.85 2.48
N VAL A 217 -1.60 8.75 2.94
CA VAL A 217 -2.37 7.56 3.38
C VAL A 217 -3.17 7.86 4.63
N LEU A 218 -2.59 8.53 5.63
CA LEU A 218 -3.31 8.99 6.82
C LEU A 218 -4.45 9.94 6.42
N PHE A 219 -4.21 10.87 5.50
CA PHE A 219 -5.25 11.76 4.98
C PHE A 219 -6.43 10.97 4.41
N LEU A 220 -6.20 10.01 3.51
CA LEU A 220 -7.26 9.20 2.92
C LEU A 220 -8.01 8.35 3.96
N ALA A 221 -7.32 7.90 5.00
CA ALA A 221 -7.91 7.14 6.09
C ALA A 221 -8.69 8.02 7.08
N SER A 222 -8.40 9.31 7.14
CA SER A 222 -8.96 10.25 8.11
C SER A 222 -10.39 10.73 7.76
N ASN A 223 -11.01 11.41 8.71
CA ASN A 223 -12.29 12.10 8.52
C ASN A 223 -12.19 13.29 7.55
N ALA A 224 -10.99 13.83 7.31
CA ALA A 224 -10.75 14.86 6.31
C ALA A 224 -11.08 14.39 4.88
N ALA A 225 -10.96 13.08 4.62
CA ALA A 225 -11.32 12.44 3.36
C ALA A 225 -12.71 11.77 3.40
N GLY A 226 -13.61 12.18 4.30
CA GLY A 226 -14.90 11.52 4.53
C GLY A 226 -15.83 11.42 3.32
N PHE A 227 -15.65 12.27 2.31
CA PHE A 227 -16.41 12.21 1.04
C PHE A 227 -15.56 11.71 -0.16
N MET A 228 -14.41 11.04 0.14
CA MET A 228 -13.53 10.50 -0.89
C MET A 228 -13.58 8.96 -0.89
N THR A 229 -14.02 8.38 -2.00
CA THR A 229 -13.96 6.94 -2.27
C THR A 229 -13.71 6.70 -3.75
N GLY A 230 -13.00 5.64 -4.10
CA GLY A 230 -12.63 5.28 -5.48
C GLY A 230 -11.51 6.13 -6.09
N THR A 231 -10.90 7.03 -5.32
CA THR A 231 -9.80 7.87 -5.81
C THR A 231 -8.44 7.13 -5.78
N CYS A 232 -7.53 7.57 -6.64
CA CYS A 232 -6.13 7.20 -6.59
C CYS A 232 -5.29 8.48 -6.63
N LEU A 233 -4.65 8.82 -5.51
CA LEU A 233 -3.80 10.01 -5.40
C LEU A 233 -2.39 9.72 -5.94
N ALA A 234 -1.94 10.48 -6.92
CA ALA A 234 -0.55 10.48 -7.34
C ALA A 234 0.33 11.17 -6.29
N ILE A 235 1.42 10.49 -5.88
CA ILE A 235 2.39 11.02 -4.92
C ILE A 235 3.77 10.73 -5.51
N ASP A 236 4.17 11.52 -6.50
CA ASP A 236 5.27 11.21 -7.39
C ASP A 236 6.21 12.40 -7.69
N GLY A 237 6.07 13.49 -6.93
CA GLY A 237 6.87 14.70 -7.13
C GLY A 237 6.63 15.40 -8.46
N GLY A 238 5.48 15.14 -9.09
CA GLY A 238 5.10 15.68 -10.39
C GLY A 238 5.60 14.85 -11.58
N TYR A 239 6.18 13.67 -11.36
CA TYR A 239 6.72 12.81 -12.42
C TYR A 239 5.68 12.49 -13.51
N SER A 240 4.40 12.33 -13.14
CA SER A 240 3.34 11.93 -14.06
C SER A 240 2.79 13.05 -14.93
N ILE A 241 3.14 14.29 -14.67
CA ILE A 241 2.67 15.47 -15.42
C ILE A 241 3.78 16.18 -16.20
N ALA A 242 5.02 15.67 -16.14
CA ALA A 242 6.20 16.19 -16.81
C ALA A 242 6.61 15.36 -18.05
#